data_9d3701ef510234c65e0ff8cacfd06c87
#
_entry.id   9d3701ef510234c65e0ff8cacfd06c87
#
_cell.length_a   1.000
_cell.length_b   1.000
_cell.length_c   1.000
_cell.angle_alpha   90.00
_cell.angle_beta   90.00
_cell.angle_gamma   90.00
#
_symmetry.space_group_name_H-M   'P 1'
#
loop_
_entity.id
_entity.type
_entity.pdbx_description
1 polymer ?
#
loop_
_entity_poly.entity_id
_entity_poly.type
_entity_poly.pdbx_seq_one_letter_code
_entity_poly.pdbx_strand_id
1 'polypeptide(L)'
;AAMLTAAFRGFGGEEYVKDFLQSLPGGFWSQFIVVMAVIFVLGFFLDFIEIAVVVVPIVAPILLADPSANITAVWLGVMIGVNIQTSFLTPPFGFALFYLRGVASKAIKTIDIYKGVVPFIILQLIALVIVGSFPPLVNYLPNRFYLSSFNAPPPMNPRLQYCVENYLAEVLVDKRDSINLSIERLSQIDYSIMPDKIGSKILEAQENAFLVLPNFDDVNMAQKVVDDATAEYSVKHGEVRIIQRE
;
A
#
# COMPACT_ATOMS: atom_id res chain seq x y z
N ALA A 1 15.10 -12.03 -3.50
CA ALA A 1 14.00 -11.22 -2.95
C ALA A 1 12.72 -11.39 -3.78
N ALA A 2 12.68 -11.07 -5.10
CA ALA A 2 11.48 -11.17 -5.94
C ALA A 2 10.82 -12.57 -5.94
N MET A 3 11.59 -13.65 -6.01
CA MET A 3 11.05 -15.01 -5.92
C MET A 3 10.42 -15.31 -4.55
N LEU A 4 11.02 -14.82 -3.46
CA LEU A 4 10.47 -15.01 -2.12
C LEU A 4 9.15 -14.26 -1.95
N THR A 5 9.09 -13.02 -2.43
CA THR A 5 7.85 -12.22 -2.42
C THR A 5 6.76 -12.88 -3.29
N ALA A 6 7.11 -13.39 -4.47
CA ALA A 6 6.17 -14.10 -5.34
C ALA A 6 5.67 -15.41 -4.70
N ALA A 7 6.56 -16.17 -4.08
CA ALA A 7 6.18 -17.39 -3.35
C ALA A 7 5.28 -17.07 -2.16
N PHE A 8 5.62 -16.05 -1.36
CA PHE A 8 4.79 -15.61 -0.22
C PHE A 8 3.37 -15.21 -0.67
N ARG A 9 3.25 -14.47 -1.77
CA ARG A 9 1.96 -14.11 -2.39
C ARG A 9 1.22 -15.34 -2.89
N GLY A 10 1.92 -16.25 -3.57
CA GLY A 10 1.33 -17.49 -4.10
C GLY A 10 0.77 -18.42 -3.02
N PHE A 11 1.30 -18.37 -1.81
CA PHE A 11 0.77 -19.09 -0.65
C PHE A 11 -0.30 -18.32 0.14
N GLY A 12 -0.79 -17.19 -0.38
CA GLY A 12 -1.83 -16.39 0.30
C GLY A 12 -1.31 -15.56 1.48
N GLY A 13 0.00 -15.40 1.63
CA GLY A 13 0.59 -14.64 2.73
C GLY A 13 0.21 -13.15 2.70
N GLU A 14 0.01 -12.58 1.53
CA GLU A 14 -0.44 -11.20 1.37
C GLU A 14 -1.87 -11.01 1.91
N GLU A 15 -2.78 -11.93 1.61
CA GLU A 15 -4.15 -11.92 2.13
C GLU A 15 -4.15 -12.05 3.66
N TYR A 16 -3.36 -12.97 4.19
CA TYR A 16 -3.24 -13.14 5.63
C TYR A 16 -2.76 -11.87 6.35
N VAL A 17 -1.73 -11.20 5.81
CA VAL A 17 -1.23 -9.92 6.36
C VAL A 17 -2.29 -8.83 6.23
N LYS A 18 -2.99 -8.77 5.10
CA LYS A 18 -4.08 -7.81 4.86
C LYS A 18 -5.21 -8.00 5.88
N ASP A 19 -5.70 -9.23 6.05
CA ASP A 19 -6.77 -9.54 7.00
C ASP A 19 -6.37 -9.23 8.43
N PHE A 20 -5.13 -9.54 8.81
CA PHE A 20 -4.57 -9.17 10.10
C PHE A 20 -4.58 -7.65 10.31
N LEU A 21 -4.07 -6.89 9.36
CA LEU A 21 -4.01 -5.43 9.46
C LEU A 21 -5.42 -4.82 9.49
N GLN A 22 -6.34 -5.32 8.68
CA GLN A 22 -7.73 -4.85 8.65
C GLN A 22 -8.53 -5.21 9.90
N SER A 23 -8.15 -6.26 10.61
CA SER A 23 -8.76 -6.64 11.89
C SER A 23 -8.39 -5.71 13.05
N LEU A 24 -7.37 -4.85 12.87
CA LEU A 24 -6.93 -3.93 13.91
C LEU A 24 -7.96 -2.82 14.15
N PRO A 25 -8.36 -2.58 15.41
CA PRO A 25 -9.25 -1.45 15.74
C PRO A 25 -8.50 -0.12 15.55
N GLY A 26 -9.19 0.91 15.03
CA GLY A 26 -8.62 2.25 14.87
C GLY A 26 -8.26 2.65 13.44
N GLY A 27 -8.64 1.86 12.44
CA GLY A 27 -8.50 2.20 11.03
C GLY A 27 -7.04 2.35 10.56
N PHE A 28 -6.84 3.18 9.53
CA PHE A 28 -5.53 3.37 8.89
C PHE A 28 -4.38 3.67 9.86
N TRP A 29 -4.57 4.57 10.82
CA TRP A 29 -3.49 4.96 11.72
C TRP A 29 -3.00 3.83 12.62
N SER A 30 -3.90 2.95 13.03
CA SER A 30 -3.54 1.75 13.79
C SER A 30 -2.70 0.79 12.94
N GLN A 31 -3.13 0.52 11.72
CA GLN A 31 -2.40 -0.31 10.77
C GLN A 31 -1.01 0.27 10.47
N PHE A 32 -0.95 1.58 10.22
CA PHE A 32 0.31 2.30 9.95
C PHE A 32 1.28 2.20 11.12
N ILE A 33 0.84 2.45 12.36
CA ILE A 33 1.69 2.37 13.56
C ILE A 33 2.22 0.96 13.76
N VAL A 34 1.36 -0.06 13.61
CA VAL A 34 1.77 -1.47 13.74
C VAL A 34 2.81 -1.83 12.68
N VAL A 35 2.59 -1.48 11.42
CA VAL A 35 3.55 -1.71 10.33
C VAL A 35 4.87 -1.01 10.62
N MET A 36 4.84 0.26 11.04
CA MET A 36 6.05 1.01 11.38
C MET A 36 6.80 0.39 12.56
N ALA A 37 6.08 -0.08 13.57
CA ALA A 37 6.69 -0.78 14.72
C ALA A 37 7.33 -2.12 14.30
N VAL A 38 6.66 -2.89 13.45
CA VAL A 38 7.21 -4.15 12.93
C VAL A 38 8.47 -3.88 12.10
N ILE A 39 8.45 -2.91 11.18
CA ILE A 39 9.62 -2.52 10.38
C ILE A 39 10.76 -2.07 11.30
N PHE A 40 10.45 -1.28 12.33
CA PHE A 40 11.45 -0.84 13.31
C PHE A 40 12.12 -2.01 14.03
N VAL A 41 11.34 -2.99 14.50
CA VAL A 41 11.87 -4.20 15.16
C VAL A 41 12.67 -5.07 14.18
N LEU A 42 12.16 -5.27 12.96
CA LEU A 42 12.87 -6.02 11.93
C LEU A 42 14.22 -5.37 11.58
N GLY A 43 14.31 -4.05 11.58
CA GLY A 43 15.54 -3.31 11.28
C GLY A 43 16.67 -3.50 12.29
N PHE A 44 16.42 -4.15 13.44
CA PHE A 44 17.50 -4.59 14.33
C PHE A 44 18.22 -5.83 13.81
N PHE A 45 17.54 -6.67 13.05
CA PHE A 45 18.02 -7.99 12.63
C PHE A 45 18.26 -8.09 11.13
N LEU A 46 17.47 -7.36 10.33
CA LEU A 46 17.52 -7.38 8.88
C LEU A 46 18.22 -6.14 8.36
N ASP A 47 18.92 -6.30 7.25
CA ASP A 47 19.47 -5.17 6.51
C ASP A 47 18.35 -4.36 5.85
N PHE A 48 18.61 -3.06 5.65
CA PHE A 48 17.64 -2.13 5.03
C PHE A 48 17.22 -2.58 3.63
N ILE A 49 18.13 -3.22 2.88
CA ILE A 49 17.85 -3.75 1.54
C ILE A 49 16.81 -4.88 1.64
N GLU A 50 16.96 -5.77 2.61
CA GLU A 50 16.02 -6.88 2.81
C GLU A 50 14.63 -6.37 3.17
N ILE A 51 14.55 -5.39 4.06
CA ILE A 51 13.27 -4.77 4.42
C ILE A 51 12.66 -4.07 3.20
N ALA A 52 13.44 -3.28 2.45
CA ALA A 52 12.96 -2.54 1.30
C ALA A 52 12.47 -3.44 0.16
N VAL A 53 13.08 -4.61 -0.03
CA VAL A 53 12.77 -5.48 -1.17
C VAL A 53 11.76 -6.58 -0.82
N VAL A 54 11.63 -6.96 0.45
CA VAL A 54 10.72 -8.03 0.89
C VAL A 54 9.51 -7.46 1.62
N VAL A 55 9.72 -6.65 2.66
CA VAL A 55 8.64 -6.20 3.54
C VAL A 55 7.82 -5.07 2.89
N VAL A 56 8.49 -4.06 2.35
CA VAL A 56 7.81 -2.88 1.76
C VAL A 56 6.86 -3.26 0.63
N PRO A 57 7.21 -4.13 -0.35
CA PRO A 57 6.27 -4.52 -1.40
C PRO A 57 5.03 -5.28 -0.91
N ILE A 58 5.07 -5.84 0.28
CA ILE A 58 3.91 -6.51 0.89
C ILE A 58 3.02 -5.49 1.61
N VAL A 59 3.59 -4.62 2.45
CA VAL A 59 2.81 -3.73 3.31
C VAL A 59 2.40 -2.43 2.65
N ALA A 60 3.21 -1.89 1.72
CA ALA A 60 2.91 -0.60 1.09
C ALA A 60 1.63 -0.61 0.24
N PRO A 61 1.34 -1.64 -0.59
CA PRO A 61 0.08 -1.71 -1.31
C PRO A 61 -1.14 -1.77 -0.38
N ILE A 62 -1.02 -2.46 0.76
CA ILE A 62 -2.11 -2.58 1.74
C ILE A 62 -2.41 -1.21 2.36
N LEU A 63 -1.38 -0.48 2.80
CA LEU A 63 -1.54 0.85 3.40
C LEU A 63 -2.02 1.90 2.41
N LEU A 64 -1.52 1.85 1.16
CA LEU A 64 -1.94 2.77 0.09
C LEU A 64 -3.34 2.45 -0.46
N ALA A 65 -3.85 1.25 -0.15
CA ALA A 65 -5.17 0.82 -0.59
C ALA A 65 -6.30 1.44 0.21
N ASP A 66 -6.02 1.93 1.42
CA ASP A 66 -7.04 2.51 2.29
C ASP A 66 -7.40 3.93 1.81
N PRO A 67 -8.62 4.16 1.27
CA PRO A 67 -9.02 5.47 0.78
C PRO A 67 -9.14 6.49 1.91
N SER A 68 -9.36 6.06 3.15
CA SER A 68 -9.46 6.95 4.32
C SER A 68 -8.12 7.59 4.69
N ALA A 69 -7.01 7.01 4.26
CA ALA A 69 -5.67 7.44 4.62
C ALA A 69 -5.24 8.75 3.95
N ASN A 70 -5.70 9.01 2.72
CA ASN A 70 -5.30 10.17 1.89
C ASN A 70 -3.79 10.44 1.90
N ILE A 71 -2.97 9.38 1.88
CA ILE A 71 -1.52 9.46 1.88
C ILE A 71 -0.94 9.23 0.49
N THR A 72 0.23 9.79 0.22
CA THR A 72 0.96 9.55 -1.03
C THR A 72 2.01 8.46 -0.84
N ALA A 73 2.34 7.75 -1.93
CA ALA A 73 3.43 6.77 -1.94
C ALA A 73 4.79 7.42 -1.58
N VAL A 74 4.99 8.68 -1.96
CA VAL A 74 6.21 9.46 -1.62
C VAL A 74 6.30 9.66 -0.11
N TRP A 75 5.23 10.10 0.53
CA TRP A 75 5.19 10.28 1.98
C TRP A 75 5.43 8.95 2.71
N LEU A 76 4.75 7.89 2.30
CA LEU A 76 4.93 6.57 2.91
C LEU A 76 6.37 6.07 2.75
N GLY A 77 6.97 6.23 1.56
CA GLY A 77 8.35 5.85 1.31
C GLY A 77 9.35 6.60 2.20
N VAL A 78 9.16 7.90 2.41
CA VAL A 78 10.01 8.70 3.31
C VAL A 78 9.83 8.27 4.76
N MET A 79 8.59 8.04 5.21
CA MET A 79 8.32 7.56 6.57
C MET A 79 9.01 6.22 6.84
N ILE A 80 8.89 5.26 5.92
CA ILE A 80 9.55 3.95 6.01
C ILE A 80 11.07 4.12 5.99
N GLY A 81 11.62 4.95 5.10
CA GLY A 81 13.06 5.18 4.99
C GLY A 81 13.68 5.74 6.27
N VAL A 82 13.06 6.77 6.87
CA VAL A 82 13.51 7.35 8.15
C VAL A 82 13.39 6.33 9.28
N ASN A 83 12.33 5.52 9.29
CA ASN A 83 12.12 4.48 10.28
C ASN A 83 13.20 3.40 10.23
N ILE A 84 13.50 2.88 9.04
CA ILE A 84 14.58 1.90 8.83
C ILE A 84 15.93 2.49 9.26
N GLN A 85 16.21 3.74 8.91
CA GLN A 85 17.43 4.41 9.30
C GLN A 85 17.54 4.53 10.83
N THR A 86 16.44 4.79 11.52
CA THR A 86 16.41 4.88 12.98
C THR A 86 16.71 3.52 13.62
N SER A 87 16.09 2.44 13.14
CA SER A 87 16.34 1.09 13.65
C SER A 87 17.78 0.63 13.41
N PHE A 88 18.33 0.97 12.25
CA PHE A 88 19.73 0.67 11.87
C PHE A 88 20.76 1.32 12.81
N LEU A 89 20.40 2.43 13.44
CA LEU A 89 21.24 3.15 14.40
C LEU A 89 21.00 2.73 15.85
N THR A 90 19.93 2.01 16.16
CA THR A 90 19.49 1.76 17.53
C THR A 90 20.23 0.58 18.17
N PRO A 91 20.85 0.75 19.36
CA PRO A 91 21.44 -0.35 20.13
C PRO A 91 20.35 -1.39 20.52
N PRO A 92 20.72 -2.66 20.72
CA PRO A 92 22.09 -3.23 20.75
C PRO A 92 22.58 -3.75 19.40
N PHE A 93 21.70 -3.96 18.43
CA PHE A 93 22.01 -4.68 17.19
C PHE A 93 22.23 -3.79 15.96
N GLY A 94 22.09 -2.45 16.10
CA GLY A 94 22.22 -1.54 14.97
C GLY A 94 23.48 -1.80 14.14
N PHE A 95 23.30 -2.18 12.88
CA PHE A 95 24.41 -2.51 11.97
C PHE A 95 25.46 -1.42 11.87
N ALA A 96 25.04 -0.13 11.85
CA ALA A 96 25.95 1.00 11.82
C ALA A 96 26.87 1.02 13.04
N LEU A 97 26.37 0.66 14.22
CA LEU A 97 27.16 0.63 15.45
C LEU A 97 28.15 -0.52 15.46
N PHE A 98 27.78 -1.64 14.87
CA PHE A 98 28.67 -2.78 14.72
C PHE A 98 29.86 -2.43 13.82
N TYR A 99 29.63 -1.81 12.67
CA TYR A 99 30.71 -1.34 11.79
C TYR A 99 31.57 -0.27 12.47
N LEU A 100 30.94 0.71 13.12
CA LEU A 100 31.65 1.74 13.86
C LEU A 100 32.56 1.11 14.94
N ARG A 101 32.08 0.11 15.65
CA ARG A 101 32.87 -0.59 16.67
C ARG A 101 34.08 -1.30 16.06
N GLY A 102 33.94 -1.85 14.84
CA GLY A 102 35.04 -2.54 14.13
C GLY A 102 36.20 -1.61 13.77
N VAL A 103 35.92 -0.34 13.47
CA VAL A 103 36.96 0.64 13.05
C VAL A 103 37.36 1.60 14.15
N ALA A 104 36.59 1.71 15.24
CA ALA A 104 36.89 2.62 16.35
C ALA A 104 38.12 2.17 17.12
N SER A 105 38.87 3.16 17.65
CA SER A 105 40.01 2.90 18.52
C SER A 105 39.64 2.02 19.71
N LYS A 106 40.53 1.11 20.11
CA LYS A 106 40.35 0.23 21.28
C LYS A 106 40.17 0.99 22.59
N ALA A 107 40.58 2.27 22.63
CA ALA A 107 40.40 3.14 23.78
C ALA A 107 38.94 3.55 24.01
N ILE A 108 38.11 3.51 22.96
CA ILE A 108 36.69 3.90 23.03
C ILE A 108 35.87 2.67 23.47
N LYS A 109 35.13 2.81 24.57
CA LYS A 109 34.24 1.75 25.06
C LYS A 109 32.98 1.72 24.24
N THR A 110 32.38 0.52 24.04
CA THR A 110 31.12 0.34 23.33
C THR A 110 29.98 1.17 23.93
N ILE A 111 29.97 1.33 25.24
CA ILE A 111 28.96 2.14 25.95
C ILE A 111 29.06 3.64 25.58
N ASP A 112 30.23 4.13 25.27
CA ASP A 112 30.43 5.53 24.88
C ASP A 112 29.89 5.78 23.46
N ILE A 113 30.04 4.78 22.57
CA ILE A 113 29.41 4.78 21.24
C ILE A 113 27.89 4.80 21.39
N TYR A 114 27.33 3.94 22.24
CA TYR A 114 25.88 3.88 22.46
C TYR A 114 25.32 5.19 23.03
N LYS A 115 26.00 5.79 24.00
CA LYS A 115 25.61 7.10 24.52
C LYS A 115 25.70 8.21 23.48
N GLY A 116 26.72 8.16 22.61
CA GLY A 116 26.88 9.12 21.52
C GLY A 116 25.80 9.06 20.47
N VAL A 117 25.17 7.91 20.27
CA VAL A 117 24.14 7.70 19.24
C VAL A 117 22.74 8.14 19.70
N VAL A 118 22.47 8.13 21.02
CA VAL A 118 21.15 8.49 21.57
C VAL A 118 20.63 9.85 21.06
N PRO A 119 21.40 10.95 21.01
CA PRO A 119 20.93 12.22 20.46
C PRO A 119 20.51 12.12 19.00
N PHE A 120 21.19 11.31 18.18
CA PHE A 120 20.84 11.12 16.76
C PHE A 120 19.54 10.35 16.61
N ILE A 121 19.32 9.32 17.43
CA ILE A 121 18.05 8.58 17.46
C ILE A 121 16.89 9.51 17.83
N ILE A 122 17.09 10.36 18.84
CA ILE A 122 16.06 11.34 19.25
C ILE A 122 15.76 12.30 18.10
N LEU A 123 16.76 12.83 17.42
CA LEU A 123 16.59 13.72 16.27
C LEU A 123 15.81 13.02 15.12
N GLN A 124 16.12 11.77 14.84
CA GLN A 124 15.40 10.99 13.81
C GLN A 124 13.94 10.73 14.20
N LEU A 125 13.67 10.40 15.46
CA LEU A 125 12.30 10.26 15.94
C LEU A 125 11.51 11.58 15.85
N ILE A 126 12.15 12.70 16.20
CA ILE A 126 11.56 14.03 16.02
C ILE A 126 11.27 14.30 14.54
N ALA A 127 12.22 13.99 13.64
CA ALA A 127 12.03 14.14 12.21
C ALA A 127 10.86 13.26 11.70
N LEU A 128 10.73 12.03 12.20
CA LEU A 128 9.63 11.12 11.87
C LEU A 128 8.28 11.73 12.27
N VAL A 129 8.19 12.30 13.48
CA VAL A 129 6.98 12.98 13.97
C VAL A 129 6.66 14.22 13.11
N ILE A 130 7.66 15.03 12.76
CA ILE A 130 7.49 16.21 11.92
C ILE A 130 6.98 15.81 10.53
N VAL A 131 7.62 14.86 9.86
CA VAL A 131 7.20 14.38 8.53
C VAL A 131 5.82 13.73 8.59
N GLY A 132 5.54 12.97 9.64
CA GLY A 132 4.24 12.36 9.87
C GLY A 132 3.11 13.38 10.04
N SER A 133 3.39 14.48 10.77
CA SER A 133 2.43 15.54 11.04
C SER A 133 2.26 16.53 9.88
N PHE A 134 3.28 16.70 9.04
CA PHE A 134 3.30 17.66 7.94
C PHE A 134 3.62 17.01 6.59
N PRO A 135 2.72 16.20 6.00
CA PRO A 135 2.92 15.56 4.71
C PRO A 135 3.33 16.50 3.56
N PRO A 136 2.87 17.78 3.53
CA PRO A 136 3.30 18.72 2.50
C PRO A 136 4.81 18.95 2.44
N LEU A 137 5.52 18.78 3.56
CA LEU A 137 6.97 18.95 3.61
C LEU A 137 7.70 18.02 2.62
N VAL A 138 7.19 16.81 2.49
CA VAL A 138 7.76 15.77 1.61
C VAL A 138 7.17 15.83 0.21
N ASN A 139 5.88 16.13 0.12
CA ASN A 139 5.16 16.12 -1.14
C ASN A 139 5.34 17.40 -1.98
N TYR A 140 5.82 18.49 -1.40
CA TYR A 140 5.93 19.80 -2.08
C TYR A 140 6.81 19.74 -3.33
N LEU A 141 8.03 19.22 -3.20
CA LEU A 141 8.96 19.14 -4.34
C LEU A 141 8.48 18.16 -5.43
N PRO A 142 8.13 16.91 -5.12
CA PRO A 142 7.58 16.00 -6.11
C PRO A 142 6.35 16.56 -6.83
N ASN A 143 5.43 17.18 -6.09
CA ASN A 143 4.23 17.78 -6.68
C ASN A 143 4.59 18.92 -7.63
N ARG A 144 5.62 19.69 -7.34
CA ARG A 144 6.02 20.83 -8.17
C ARG A 144 6.78 20.42 -9.43
N PHE A 145 7.66 19.41 -9.35
CA PHE A 145 8.54 19.05 -10.45
C PHE A 145 8.02 17.91 -11.32
N TYR A 146 7.38 16.91 -10.70
CA TYR A 146 6.98 15.69 -11.38
C TYR A 146 5.48 15.58 -11.63
N LEU A 147 4.67 16.36 -10.90
CA LEU A 147 3.23 16.30 -10.96
C LEU A 147 2.60 17.63 -11.42
N SER A 148 3.38 18.49 -12.07
CA SER A 148 2.83 19.68 -12.73
C SER A 148 2.06 19.29 -13.98
N SER A 149 1.06 20.11 -14.37
CA SER A 149 0.26 19.89 -15.58
C SER A 149 1.08 19.74 -16.87
N PHE A 150 2.35 20.22 -16.87
CA PHE A 150 3.23 20.14 -18.02
C PHE A 150 4.10 18.88 -18.07
N ASN A 151 4.43 18.29 -16.91
CA ASN A 151 5.44 17.25 -16.82
C ASN A 151 4.87 15.90 -16.33
N ALA A 152 3.73 15.90 -15.64
CA ALA A 152 3.12 14.66 -15.22
C ALA A 152 2.30 14.05 -16.35
N PRO A 153 2.49 12.77 -16.69
CA PRO A 153 1.54 12.07 -17.53
C PRO A 153 0.16 12.08 -16.84
N PRO A 154 -0.92 11.97 -17.61
CA PRO A 154 -2.25 11.75 -17.05
C PRO A 154 -2.16 10.62 -16.02
N PRO A 155 -2.80 10.80 -14.87
CA PRO A 155 -2.72 9.81 -13.84
C PRO A 155 -3.33 8.48 -14.30
N MET A 156 -2.55 7.42 -14.15
CA MET A 156 -2.99 6.05 -14.39
C MET A 156 -3.08 5.32 -13.06
N ASN A 157 -4.14 4.55 -12.86
CA ASN A 157 -4.27 3.75 -11.65
C ASN A 157 -3.20 2.65 -11.65
N PRO A 158 -2.19 2.68 -10.76
CA PRO A 158 -1.11 1.70 -10.75
C PRO A 158 -1.53 0.29 -10.34
N ARG A 159 -2.77 0.12 -9.87
CA ARG A 159 -3.34 -1.19 -9.49
C ARG A 159 -3.93 -1.93 -10.69
N LEU A 160 -4.11 -1.24 -11.76
CA LEU A 160 -4.78 -1.75 -12.93
C LEU A 160 -3.74 -2.39 -13.86
N GLN A 161 -3.84 -3.71 -14.03
CA GLN A 161 -3.10 -4.41 -15.08
C GLN A 161 -3.84 -4.18 -16.39
N TYR A 162 -3.46 -3.14 -17.11
CA TYR A 162 -4.10 -2.61 -18.31
C TYR A 162 -4.64 -3.66 -19.28
N CYS A 163 -3.85 -4.71 -19.54
CA CYS A 163 -4.28 -5.76 -20.45
C CYS A 163 -5.42 -6.61 -19.92
N VAL A 164 -5.40 -6.91 -18.62
CA VAL A 164 -6.42 -7.74 -17.98
C VAL A 164 -7.72 -6.97 -17.85
N GLU A 165 -7.65 -5.69 -17.56
CA GLU A 165 -8.83 -4.83 -17.41
C GLU A 165 -9.51 -4.54 -18.71
N ASN A 166 -8.76 -4.17 -19.75
CA ASN A 166 -9.34 -3.98 -21.06
C ASN A 166 -10.00 -5.28 -21.55
N TYR A 167 -9.34 -6.43 -21.32
CA TYR A 167 -9.92 -7.73 -21.67
C TYR A 167 -11.18 -8.03 -20.86
N LEU A 168 -11.15 -7.80 -19.56
CA LEU A 168 -12.33 -8.00 -18.69
C LEU A 168 -13.46 -7.06 -19.06
N ALA A 169 -13.16 -5.79 -19.32
CA ALA A 169 -14.14 -4.80 -19.77
C ALA A 169 -14.80 -5.24 -21.08
N GLU A 170 -14.01 -5.67 -22.07
CA GLU A 170 -14.51 -6.18 -23.35
C GLU A 170 -15.39 -7.42 -23.15
N VAL A 171 -14.96 -8.39 -22.34
CA VAL A 171 -15.73 -9.61 -22.04
C VAL A 171 -17.02 -9.29 -21.29
N LEU A 172 -17.00 -8.34 -20.35
CA LEU A 172 -18.19 -7.94 -19.58
C LEU A 172 -19.22 -7.23 -20.46
N VAL A 173 -18.78 -6.45 -21.45
CA VAL A 173 -19.68 -5.83 -22.44
C VAL A 173 -20.25 -6.88 -23.38
N ASP A 174 -19.40 -7.69 -24.02
CA ASP A 174 -19.81 -8.69 -25.03
C ASP A 174 -20.73 -9.79 -24.47
N LYS A 175 -20.49 -10.19 -23.22
CA LYS A 175 -21.20 -11.30 -22.59
C LYS A 175 -22.21 -10.86 -21.53
N ARG A 176 -22.56 -9.58 -21.49
CA ARG A 176 -23.42 -9.00 -20.46
C ARG A 176 -24.73 -9.78 -20.26
N ASP A 177 -25.42 -10.09 -21.36
CA ASP A 177 -26.71 -10.83 -21.32
C ASP A 177 -26.51 -12.26 -20.82
N SER A 178 -25.42 -12.91 -21.23
CA SER A 178 -25.10 -14.27 -20.79
C SER A 178 -24.72 -14.31 -19.30
N ILE A 179 -24.04 -13.29 -18.81
CA ILE A 179 -23.67 -13.14 -17.40
C ILE A 179 -24.93 -12.92 -16.57
N ASN A 180 -25.80 -11.99 -16.97
CA ASN A 180 -27.09 -11.75 -16.31
C ASN A 180 -27.93 -13.01 -16.20
N LEU A 181 -28.07 -13.73 -17.31
CA LEU A 181 -28.81 -14.99 -17.33
C LEU A 181 -28.21 -16.04 -16.39
N SER A 182 -26.88 -16.08 -16.29
CA SER A 182 -26.17 -16.99 -15.40
C SER A 182 -26.38 -16.64 -13.94
N ILE A 183 -26.36 -15.35 -13.62
CA ILE A 183 -26.60 -14.81 -12.26
C ILE A 183 -28.05 -15.09 -11.85
N GLU A 184 -29.01 -14.85 -12.74
CA GLU A 184 -30.44 -15.19 -12.50
C GLU A 184 -30.66 -16.68 -12.24
N ARG A 185 -29.97 -17.55 -12.99
CA ARG A 185 -30.05 -19.02 -12.76
C ARG A 185 -29.46 -19.40 -11.41
N LEU A 186 -28.39 -18.75 -10.95
CA LEU A 186 -27.82 -18.99 -9.63
C LEU A 186 -28.83 -18.65 -8.52
N SER A 187 -29.68 -17.64 -8.70
CA SER A 187 -30.69 -17.25 -7.71
C SER A 187 -31.82 -18.28 -7.55
N GLN A 188 -31.98 -19.18 -8.53
CA GLN A 188 -33.03 -20.21 -8.51
C GLN A 188 -32.56 -21.52 -7.84
N ILE A 189 -31.29 -21.62 -7.47
CA ILE A 189 -30.72 -22.82 -6.84
C ILE A 189 -31.04 -22.83 -5.36
N ASP A 190 -31.62 -23.93 -4.88
CA ASP A 190 -31.83 -24.13 -3.44
C ASP A 190 -30.56 -24.67 -2.77
N TYR A 191 -29.96 -23.86 -1.95
CA TYR A 191 -28.74 -24.21 -1.23
C TYR A 191 -29.01 -24.80 0.16
N SER A 192 -30.27 -24.97 0.57
CA SER A 192 -30.67 -25.51 1.87
C SER A 192 -30.21 -26.95 2.12
N ILE A 193 -29.89 -27.67 1.06
CA ILE A 193 -29.44 -29.09 1.09
C ILE A 193 -27.91 -29.15 1.43
N MET A 194 -27.19 -28.03 1.37
CA MET A 194 -25.73 -28.01 1.60
C MET A 194 -25.36 -27.79 3.05
N PRO A 195 -24.18 -28.29 3.51
CA PRO A 195 -23.67 -27.97 4.84
C PRO A 195 -23.54 -26.44 5.03
N ASP A 196 -23.90 -25.93 6.22
CA ASP A 196 -23.97 -24.49 6.53
C ASP A 196 -22.73 -23.69 6.14
N LYS A 197 -21.53 -24.24 6.34
CA LYS A 197 -20.26 -23.61 5.97
C LYS A 197 -20.07 -23.44 4.43
N ILE A 198 -20.68 -24.29 3.64
CA ILE A 198 -20.59 -24.23 2.17
C ILE A 198 -21.71 -23.37 1.65
N GLY A 199 -22.93 -23.54 2.16
CA GLY A 199 -24.09 -22.75 1.78
C GLY A 199 -23.89 -21.25 2.00
N SER A 200 -23.34 -20.85 3.17
CA SER A 200 -23.07 -19.44 3.47
C SER A 200 -22.05 -18.81 2.52
N LYS A 201 -20.98 -19.53 2.15
CA LYS A 201 -19.99 -19.04 1.19
C LYS A 201 -20.54 -18.90 -0.23
N ILE A 202 -21.44 -19.79 -0.61
CA ILE A 202 -22.08 -19.71 -1.94
C ILE A 202 -23.07 -18.55 -1.99
N LEU A 203 -23.82 -18.32 -0.91
CA LEU A 203 -24.71 -17.15 -0.81
C LEU A 203 -23.94 -15.84 -0.87
N GLU A 204 -22.84 -15.73 -0.14
CA GLU A 204 -21.94 -14.57 -0.20
C GLU A 204 -21.36 -14.36 -1.61
N ALA A 205 -20.93 -15.44 -2.27
CA ALA A 205 -20.45 -15.38 -3.65
C ALA A 205 -21.55 -14.97 -4.63
N GLN A 206 -22.79 -15.39 -4.40
CA GLN A 206 -23.94 -15.00 -5.18
C GLN A 206 -24.28 -13.50 -5.00
N GLU A 207 -24.31 -13.00 -3.78
CA GLU A 207 -24.48 -11.56 -3.50
C GLU A 207 -23.42 -10.74 -4.21
N ASN A 208 -22.17 -11.15 -4.11
CA ASN A 208 -21.06 -10.49 -4.82
C ASN A 208 -21.23 -10.55 -6.35
N ALA A 209 -21.74 -11.65 -6.89
CA ALA A 209 -22.00 -11.79 -8.33
C ALA A 209 -23.06 -10.79 -8.84
N PHE A 210 -24.08 -10.49 -8.05
CA PHE A 210 -25.07 -9.47 -8.40
C PHE A 210 -24.49 -8.06 -8.46
N LEU A 211 -23.40 -7.79 -7.72
CA LEU A 211 -22.75 -6.48 -7.71
C LEU A 211 -21.78 -6.29 -8.87
N VAL A 212 -21.39 -7.34 -9.60
CA VAL A 212 -20.37 -7.26 -10.65
C VAL A 212 -20.75 -6.27 -11.75
N LEU A 213 -21.94 -6.38 -12.31
CA LEU A 213 -22.38 -5.53 -13.42
C LEU A 213 -22.68 -4.08 -12.98
N PRO A 214 -23.38 -3.83 -11.86
CA PRO A 214 -23.52 -2.48 -11.33
C PRO A 214 -22.18 -1.79 -11.03
N ASN A 215 -21.26 -2.47 -10.36
CA ASN A 215 -19.93 -1.92 -10.08
C ASN A 215 -19.13 -1.66 -11.36
N PHE A 216 -19.30 -2.50 -12.38
CA PHE A 216 -18.67 -2.28 -13.69
C PHE A 216 -19.22 -1.03 -14.39
N ASP A 217 -20.53 -0.79 -14.32
CA ASP A 217 -21.16 0.42 -14.84
C ASP A 217 -20.68 1.68 -14.11
N ASP A 218 -20.52 1.61 -12.78
CA ASP A 218 -19.99 2.70 -11.98
C ASP A 218 -18.52 3.01 -12.32
N VAL A 219 -17.70 1.96 -12.51
CA VAL A 219 -16.30 2.12 -12.97
C VAL A 219 -16.24 2.76 -14.35
N ASN A 220 -17.09 2.33 -15.30
CA ASN A 220 -17.12 2.93 -16.62
C ASN A 220 -17.58 4.38 -16.61
N MET A 221 -18.52 4.76 -15.75
CA MET A 221 -18.92 6.15 -15.57
C MET A 221 -17.78 6.99 -14.98
N ALA A 222 -17.09 6.47 -13.97
CA ALA A 222 -15.94 7.13 -13.37
C ALA A 222 -14.77 7.26 -14.38
N GLN A 223 -14.51 6.21 -15.16
CA GLN A 223 -13.48 6.26 -16.21
C GLN A 223 -13.80 7.32 -17.26
N LYS A 224 -15.04 7.43 -17.70
CA LYS A 224 -15.47 8.45 -18.64
C LYS A 224 -15.23 9.87 -18.11
N VAL A 225 -15.50 10.11 -16.82
CA VAL A 225 -15.23 11.41 -16.17
C VAL A 225 -13.72 11.71 -16.19
N VAL A 226 -12.89 10.70 -15.91
CA VAL A 226 -11.42 10.84 -15.98
C VAL A 226 -10.95 11.12 -17.41
N ASP A 227 -11.49 10.42 -18.40
CA ASP A 227 -11.12 10.59 -19.82
C ASP A 227 -11.50 11.98 -20.31
N ASP A 228 -12.71 12.46 -20.00
CA ASP A 228 -13.18 13.81 -20.33
C ASP A 228 -12.32 14.89 -19.65
N ALA A 229 -11.95 14.70 -18.38
CA ALA A 229 -11.05 15.60 -17.67
C ALA A 229 -9.60 15.53 -18.19
N THR A 230 -9.16 14.38 -18.67
CA THR A 230 -7.82 14.15 -19.20
C THR A 230 -7.64 14.81 -20.58
N ALA A 231 -8.70 14.95 -21.39
CA ALA A 231 -8.66 15.65 -22.68
C ALA A 231 -8.16 17.11 -22.55
N GLU A 232 -8.44 17.75 -21.40
CA GLU A 232 -7.96 19.10 -21.09
C GLU A 232 -6.99 19.10 -19.89
N TYR A 233 -6.14 18.07 -19.80
CA TYR A 233 -5.34 17.80 -18.62
C TYR A 233 -4.49 18.99 -18.14
N SER A 234 -3.87 19.72 -19.05
CA SER A 234 -3.05 20.89 -18.69
C SER A 234 -3.85 21.98 -17.98
N VAL A 235 -5.14 22.12 -18.31
CA VAL A 235 -6.04 23.11 -17.74
C VAL A 235 -6.72 22.55 -16.47
N LYS A 236 -7.13 21.28 -16.53
CA LYS A 236 -7.91 20.61 -15.45
C LYS A 236 -7.07 19.78 -14.50
N HIS A 237 -5.75 19.97 -14.50
CA HIS A 237 -4.83 19.16 -13.69
C HIS A 237 -5.26 18.99 -12.23
N GLY A 238 -5.74 20.05 -11.58
CA GLY A 238 -6.20 20.00 -10.21
C GLY A 238 -7.44 19.12 -10.02
N GLU A 239 -8.41 19.23 -10.91
CA GLU A 239 -9.68 18.48 -10.86
C GLU A 239 -9.47 16.99 -11.12
N VAL A 240 -8.68 16.63 -12.14
CA VAL A 240 -8.33 15.23 -12.45
C VAL A 240 -7.66 14.57 -11.26
N ARG A 241 -6.81 15.29 -10.54
CA ARG A 241 -6.12 14.76 -9.34
C ARG A 241 -7.05 14.57 -8.15
N ILE A 242 -8.12 15.33 -8.04
CA ILE A 242 -9.15 15.16 -7.00
C ILE A 242 -9.98 13.91 -7.31
N ILE A 243 -10.49 13.79 -8.53
CA ILE A 243 -11.32 12.66 -8.99
C ILE A 243 -10.59 11.30 -8.81
N GLN A 244 -9.26 11.28 -8.96
CA GLN A 244 -8.49 10.07 -8.76
C GLN A 244 -8.34 9.63 -7.29
N ARG A 245 -8.60 10.54 -6.35
CA ARG A 245 -8.49 10.27 -4.91
C ARG A 245 -9.80 9.74 -4.33
N GLU A 246 -10.92 9.99 -4.99
CA GLU A 246 -12.23 9.45 -4.68
C GLU A 246 -12.41 8.06 -5.28
#